data_61c8d4839175559c98037072e32558a6
#
_entry.id   61c8d4839175559c98037072e32558a6
#
_cell.length_a   1.000
_cell.length_b   1.000
_cell.length_c   1.000
_cell.angle_alpha   90.00
_cell.angle_beta   90.00
_cell.angle_gamma   90.00
#
_symmetry.space_group_name_H-M   'P 1'
#
loop_
_entity.id
_entity.type
_entity.pdbx_description
1 polymer ?
#
loop_
_entity_poly.entity_id
_entity_poly.type
_entity_poly.pdbx_seq_one_letter_code
_entity_poly.pdbx_strand_id
1 'polypeptide(L)'
;MRKEAFTLAGQSVLAHIPERPRALLLVLHGLQGSREHILSLLPGYVERSFLLLAFDAPRHGKREGPPPSSKSPRYVEEVYQVALAFAEEAREVAQEARGRFGLPLFLAGGSLGAFVVHLLLSQGFRAEGALAFIGSGFPMKLPQGQEVRDTRVLALYQTPPAQRGEAYGGVPLLHLHGTKDLIVPLSRMEKTVGALRPHYPEGRLAWFVEEGAGHTITPLMARMGLAFLEGWLDPGRP
;
A
#
# COMPACT_ATOMS: atom_id res chain seq x y z
N MET A 1 20.33 11.94 6.33
CA MET A 1 19.65 10.95 5.46
C MET A 1 20.63 10.37 4.45
N ARG A 2 20.75 9.03 4.34
CA ARG A 2 21.54 8.32 3.35
C ARG A 2 20.56 7.61 2.40
N LYS A 3 20.83 7.68 1.09
CA LYS A 3 20.10 6.89 0.08
C LYS A 3 20.98 5.72 -0.37
N GLU A 4 20.43 4.55 -0.38
CA GLU A 4 21.16 3.33 -0.73
C GLU A 4 20.25 2.37 -1.51
N ALA A 5 20.82 1.59 -2.40
CA ALA A 5 20.11 0.49 -3.05
C ALA A 5 20.80 -0.83 -2.71
N PHE A 6 20.03 -1.82 -2.32
CA PHE A 6 20.49 -3.17 -1.98
C PHE A 6 19.43 -4.22 -2.34
N THR A 7 19.79 -5.48 -2.24
CA THR A 7 18.87 -6.57 -2.53
C THR A 7 18.22 -7.10 -1.24
N LEU A 8 16.90 -7.28 -1.25
CA LEU A 8 16.12 -8.05 -0.29
C LEU A 8 15.19 -8.99 -1.06
N ALA A 9 15.16 -10.26 -0.70
CA ALA A 9 14.35 -11.30 -1.33
C ALA A 9 14.45 -11.27 -2.88
N GLY A 10 15.66 -11.07 -3.40
CA GLY A 10 15.90 -10.97 -4.83
C GLY A 10 15.48 -9.65 -5.49
N GLN A 11 14.82 -8.74 -4.76
CA GLN A 11 14.37 -7.45 -5.28
C GLN A 11 15.39 -6.34 -5.03
N SER A 12 15.59 -5.47 -6.04
CA SER A 12 16.40 -4.26 -5.89
C SER A 12 15.60 -3.20 -5.12
N VAL A 13 15.90 -3.03 -3.85
CA VAL A 13 15.20 -2.12 -2.93
C VAL A 13 15.96 -0.80 -2.83
N LEU A 14 15.26 0.32 -3.01
CA LEU A 14 15.77 1.66 -2.70
C LEU A 14 15.41 1.98 -1.24
N ALA A 15 16.41 2.38 -0.48
CA ALA A 15 16.27 2.75 0.92
C ALA A 15 16.61 4.22 1.16
N HIS A 16 15.77 4.92 1.94
CA HIS A 16 16.10 6.20 2.54
C HIS A 16 16.31 5.97 4.04
N ILE A 17 17.55 6.09 4.49
CA ILE A 17 18.01 5.66 5.80
C ILE A 17 18.27 6.87 6.69
N PRO A 18 17.56 7.03 7.84
CA PRO A 18 17.90 8.02 8.85
C PRO A 18 19.18 7.65 9.61
N GLU A 19 19.74 8.58 10.40
CA GLU A 19 20.92 8.28 11.24
C GLU A 19 20.62 7.20 12.28
N ARG A 20 19.42 7.26 12.87
CA ARG A 20 18.97 6.34 13.92
C ARG A 20 17.58 5.82 13.56
N PRO A 21 17.48 4.76 12.76
CA PRO A 21 16.19 4.19 12.40
C PRO A 21 15.50 3.58 13.62
N ARG A 22 14.19 3.85 13.78
CA ARG A 22 13.35 3.29 14.84
C ARG A 22 12.28 2.36 14.30
N ALA A 23 11.95 2.48 13.03
CA ALA A 23 10.96 1.66 12.35
C ALA A 23 11.29 1.50 10.87
N LEU A 24 10.78 0.43 10.28
CA LEU A 24 10.74 0.18 8.83
C LEU A 24 9.40 0.66 8.29
N LEU A 25 9.40 1.32 7.14
CA LEU A 25 8.20 1.57 6.35
C LEU A 25 8.43 1.03 4.93
N LEU A 26 7.78 -0.10 4.62
CA LEU A 26 7.74 -0.61 3.25
C LEU A 26 6.68 0.15 2.46
N VAL A 27 7.09 0.81 1.38
CA VAL A 27 6.27 1.72 0.58
C VAL A 27 6.05 1.14 -0.81
N LEU A 28 4.80 0.95 -1.20
CA LEU A 28 4.37 0.30 -2.43
C LEU A 28 3.74 1.34 -3.38
N HIS A 29 4.31 1.49 -4.57
CA HIS A 29 3.85 2.48 -5.54
C HIS A 29 2.58 2.04 -6.30
N GLY A 30 1.92 3.00 -6.95
CA GLY A 30 0.75 2.76 -7.80
C GLY A 30 1.11 2.29 -9.21
N LEU A 31 0.07 1.97 -10.00
CA LEU A 31 0.22 1.62 -11.41
C LEU A 31 0.93 2.77 -12.16
N GLN A 32 1.85 2.41 -13.06
CA GLN A 32 2.73 3.33 -13.80
C GLN A 32 3.67 4.19 -12.93
N GLY A 33 3.75 3.88 -11.62
CA GLY A 33 4.70 4.52 -10.71
C GLY A 33 6.06 3.86 -10.66
N SER A 34 6.92 4.34 -9.76
CA SER A 34 8.21 3.75 -9.43
C SER A 34 8.53 3.92 -7.95
N ARG A 35 9.52 3.16 -7.49
CA ARG A 35 10.04 3.26 -6.12
C ARG A 35 10.61 4.64 -5.79
N GLU A 36 11.24 5.31 -6.76
CA GLU A 36 11.77 6.66 -6.58
C GLU A 36 10.64 7.68 -6.39
N HIS A 37 9.60 7.57 -7.23
CA HIS A 37 8.47 8.48 -7.20
C HIS A 37 7.69 8.37 -5.88
N ILE A 38 7.32 7.16 -5.46
CA ILE A 38 6.52 6.99 -4.24
C ILE A 38 7.25 7.46 -2.99
N LEU A 39 8.57 7.24 -2.90
CA LEU A 39 9.37 7.74 -1.78
C LEU A 39 9.45 9.27 -1.75
N SER A 40 9.42 9.93 -2.90
CA SER A 40 9.43 11.40 -2.99
C SER A 40 8.14 12.05 -2.46
N LEU A 41 7.05 11.30 -2.41
CA LEU A 41 5.75 11.77 -1.91
C LEU A 41 5.62 11.71 -0.38
N LEU A 42 6.62 11.15 0.33
CA LEU A 42 6.61 10.98 1.78
C LEU A 42 7.73 11.79 2.47
N PRO A 43 7.75 13.12 2.30
CA PRO A 43 8.71 13.96 2.98
C PRO A 43 8.48 13.94 4.50
N GLY A 44 9.55 14.05 5.29
CA GLY A 44 9.48 14.11 6.75
C GLY A 44 9.51 12.74 7.46
N TYR A 45 9.25 11.63 6.76
CA TYR A 45 9.25 10.31 7.41
C TYR A 45 10.66 9.90 7.88
N VAL A 46 11.68 10.21 7.08
CA VAL A 46 13.09 9.89 7.44
C VAL A 46 13.56 10.71 8.64
N GLU A 47 13.17 12.00 8.71
CA GLU A 47 13.45 12.89 9.83
C GLU A 47 12.79 12.42 11.14
N ARG A 48 11.72 11.64 11.04
CA ARG A 48 11.02 10.98 12.15
C ARG A 48 11.48 9.53 12.39
N SER A 49 12.69 9.22 11.90
CA SER A 49 13.36 7.94 12.14
C SER A 49 12.72 6.72 11.49
N PHE A 50 11.91 6.90 10.45
CA PHE A 50 11.47 5.79 9.61
C PHE A 50 12.52 5.49 8.53
N LEU A 51 12.98 4.25 8.49
CA LEU A 51 13.74 3.71 7.38
C LEU A 51 12.74 3.34 6.28
N LEU A 52 12.74 4.12 5.18
CA LEU A 52 11.84 3.90 4.07
C LEU A 52 12.45 2.88 3.11
N LEU A 53 11.67 1.89 2.72
CA LEU A 53 12.03 0.87 1.74
C LEU A 53 11.02 0.86 0.62
N ALA A 54 11.45 0.88 -0.64
CA ALA A 54 10.59 0.70 -1.79
C ALA A 54 11.31 -0.07 -2.90
N PHE A 55 10.56 -0.84 -3.67
CA PHE A 55 11.04 -1.53 -4.86
C PHE A 55 9.97 -1.44 -5.96
N ASP A 56 10.39 -1.66 -7.21
CA ASP A 56 9.49 -1.56 -8.33
C ASP A 56 8.59 -2.79 -8.43
N ALA A 57 7.31 -2.59 -8.68
CA ALA A 57 6.37 -3.67 -8.97
C ALA A 57 6.76 -4.41 -10.25
N PRO A 58 6.33 -5.65 -10.48
CA PRO A 58 6.53 -6.34 -11.75
C PRO A 58 6.12 -5.47 -12.94
N ARG A 59 6.93 -5.41 -13.98
CA ARG A 59 6.71 -4.62 -15.20
C ARG A 59 6.70 -3.10 -14.98
N HIS A 60 7.31 -2.59 -13.88
CA HIS A 60 7.39 -1.16 -13.57
C HIS A 60 8.83 -0.70 -13.31
N GLY A 61 9.04 0.60 -13.39
CA GLY A 61 10.32 1.23 -13.08
C GLY A 61 11.46 0.67 -13.92
N LYS A 62 12.43 0.03 -13.26
CA LYS A 62 13.59 -0.60 -13.90
C LYS A 62 13.41 -2.08 -14.22
N ARG A 63 12.22 -2.64 -13.97
CA ARG A 63 11.93 -4.05 -14.24
C ARG A 63 11.47 -4.26 -15.67
N GLU A 64 11.76 -5.45 -16.22
CA GLU A 64 11.45 -5.78 -17.61
C GLU A 64 9.95 -5.78 -17.92
N GLY A 65 9.61 -5.39 -19.13
CA GLY A 65 8.28 -5.35 -19.69
C GLY A 65 7.53 -4.03 -19.38
N PRO A 66 6.60 -3.64 -20.27
CA PRO A 66 5.79 -2.45 -20.07
C PRO A 66 4.72 -2.70 -18.99
N PRO A 67 4.34 -1.67 -18.22
CA PRO A 67 3.22 -1.79 -17.29
C PRO A 67 1.90 -2.08 -18.04
N PRO A 68 0.87 -2.62 -17.35
CA PRO A 68 -0.45 -2.83 -17.94
C PRO A 68 -0.97 -1.57 -18.62
N SER A 69 -1.50 -1.69 -19.84
CA SER A 69 -2.02 -0.60 -20.64
C SER A 69 -3.53 -0.66 -20.73
N SER A 70 -4.22 0.48 -20.54
CA SER A 70 -5.67 0.58 -20.70
C SER A 70 -6.16 0.22 -22.12
N LYS A 71 -5.25 0.15 -23.09
CA LYS A 71 -5.53 -0.32 -24.46
C LYS A 71 -5.59 -1.85 -24.56
N SER A 72 -5.10 -2.58 -23.56
CA SER A 72 -5.16 -4.05 -23.57
C SER A 72 -6.59 -4.52 -23.32
N PRO A 73 -7.10 -5.49 -24.10
CA PRO A 73 -8.40 -6.11 -23.84
C PRO A 73 -8.41 -6.90 -22.52
N ARG A 74 -7.24 -7.18 -21.94
CA ARG A 74 -7.06 -7.87 -20.66
C ARG A 74 -6.49 -6.94 -19.57
N TYR A 75 -6.67 -5.64 -19.74
CA TYR A 75 -6.09 -4.62 -18.84
C TYR A 75 -6.33 -4.90 -17.37
N VAL A 76 -7.58 -5.17 -17.00
CA VAL A 76 -7.97 -5.41 -15.61
C VAL A 76 -7.31 -6.67 -15.06
N GLU A 77 -7.26 -7.73 -15.84
CA GLU A 77 -6.58 -8.98 -15.46
C GLU A 77 -5.09 -8.74 -15.26
N GLU A 78 -4.43 -8.06 -16.21
CA GLU A 78 -3.01 -7.75 -16.12
C GLU A 78 -2.66 -6.89 -14.90
N VAL A 79 -3.50 -5.89 -14.57
CA VAL A 79 -3.32 -5.05 -13.37
C VAL A 79 -3.33 -5.91 -12.10
N TYR A 80 -4.27 -6.84 -11.98
CA TYR A 80 -4.35 -7.67 -10.77
C TYR A 80 -3.36 -8.83 -10.74
N GLN A 81 -2.90 -9.32 -11.88
CA GLN A 81 -1.74 -10.21 -11.93
C GLN A 81 -0.48 -9.51 -11.39
N VAL A 82 -0.25 -8.25 -11.79
CA VAL A 82 0.82 -7.41 -11.21
C VAL A 82 0.61 -7.22 -9.71
N ALA A 83 -0.60 -6.90 -9.26
CA ALA A 83 -0.88 -6.69 -7.83
C ALA A 83 -0.62 -7.94 -6.98
N LEU A 84 -1.02 -9.12 -7.47
CA LEU A 84 -0.80 -10.39 -6.79
C LEU A 84 0.70 -10.72 -6.68
N ALA A 85 1.44 -10.61 -7.77
CA ALA A 85 2.88 -10.85 -7.76
C ALA A 85 3.61 -9.82 -6.89
N PHE A 86 3.21 -8.53 -6.94
CA PHE A 86 3.78 -7.49 -6.10
C PHE A 86 3.51 -7.74 -4.61
N ALA A 87 2.35 -8.31 -4.25
CA ALA A 87 2.05 -8.68 -2.86
C ALA A 87 2.89 -9.86 -2.37
N GLU A 88 3.12 -10.88 -3.21
CA GLU A 88 3.99 -12.01 -2.90
C GLU A 88 5.43 -11.51 -2.62
N GLU A 89 5.99 -10.73 -3.54
CA GLU A 89 7.33 -10.14 -3.40
C GLU A 89 7.42 -9.17 -2.20
N ALA A 90 6.40 -8.35 -1.96
CA ALA A 90 6.36 -7.42 -0.84
C ALA A 90 6.35 -8.15 0.52
N ARG A 91 5.69 -9.30 0.59
CA ARG A 91 5.73 -10.17 1.78
C ARG A 91 7.15 -10.63 2.07
N GLU A 92 7.85 -11.15 1.07
CA GLU A 92 9.20 -11.67 1.20
C GLU A 92 10.19 -10.56 1.57
N VAL A 93 10.13 -9.41 0.87
CA VAL A 93 10.94 -8.22 1.15
C VAL A 93 10.71 -7.73 2.59
N ALA A 94 9.45 -7.66 3.02
CA ALA A 94 9.09 -7.22 4.37
C ALA A 94 9.63 -8.18 5.45
N GLN A 95 9.56 -9.50 5.23
CA GLN A 95 10.07 -10.50 6.16
C GLN A 95 11.60 -10.45 6.27
N GLU A 96 12.30 -10.37 5.16
CA GLU A 96 13.77 -10.25 5.15
C GLU A 96 14.22 -8.92 5.76
N ALA A 97 13.54 -7.80 5.45
CA ALA A 97 13.84 -6.51 6.05
C ALA A 97 13.66 -6.54 7.58
N ARG A 98 12.57 -7.14 8.07
CA ARG A 98 12.32 -7.28 9.51
C ARG A 98 13.43 -8.12 10.17
N GLY A 99 13.84 -9.23 9.57
CA GLY A 99 14.95 -10.06 10.06
C GLY A 99 16.29 -9.34 10.04
N ARG A 100 16.59 -8.61 8.96
CA ARG A 100 17.86 -7.89 8.78
C ARG A 100 18.04 -6.71 9.72
N PHE A 101 16.98 -5.92 9.94
CA PHE A 101 17.07 -4.67 10.71
C PHE A 101 16.58 -4.79 12.14
N GLY A 102 15.78 -5.82 12.49
CA GLY A 102 15.26 -6.00 13.84
C GLY A 102 14.33 -4.90 14.32
N LEU A 103 13.66 -4.17 13.39
CA LEU A 103 12.83 -3.01 13.69
C LEU A 103 11.35 -3.32 13.46
N PRO A 104 10.42 -2.64 14.18
CA PRO A 104 9.00 -2.69 13.89
C PRO A 104 8.72 -2.28 12.44
N LEU A 105 7.81 -3.01 11.78
CA LEU A 105 7.50 -2.83 10.36
C LEU A 105 6.12 -2.25 10.17
N PHE A 106 6.07 -1.17 9.39
CA PHE A 106 4.85 -0.55 8.90
C PHE A 106 4.75 -0.72 7.38
N LEU A 107 3.52 -0.64 6.87
CA LEU A 107 3.23 -0.70 5.43
C LEU A 107 2.63 0.62 4.96
N ALA A 108 2.95 1.04 3.74
CA ALA A 108 2.25 2.12 3.06
C ALA A 108 2.08 1.80 1.58
N GLY A 109 0.98 2.21 1.00
CA GLY A 109 0.78 2.03 -0.43
C GLY A 109 -0.09 3.12 -1.04
N GLY A 110 0.22 3.50 -2.29
CA GLY A 110 -0.57 4.44 -3.08
C GLY A 110 -1.31 3.74 -4.22
N SER A 111 -2.62 3.99 -4.40
CA SER A 111 -3.41 3.45 -5.51
C SER A 111 -3.33 1.91 -5.59
N LEU A 112 -2.72 1.34 -6.64
CA LEU A 112 -2.45 -0.11 -6.73
C LEU A 112 -1.65 -0.62 -5.52
N GLY A 113 -0.66 0.14 -5.04
CA GLY A 113 0.10 -0.20 -3.83
C GLY A 113 -0.77 -0.26 -2.57
N ALA A 114 -1.80 0.59 -2.46
CA ALA A 114 -2.78 0.49 -1.38
C ALA A 114 -3.61 -0.81 -1.48
N PHE A 115 -4.00 -1.22 -2.70
CA PHE A 115 -4.64 -2.51 -2.91
C PHE A 115 -3.72 -3.68 -2.50
N VAL A 116 -2.41 -3.58 -2.77
CA VAL A 116 -1.41 -4.57 -2.32
C VAL A 116 -1.29 -4.61 -0.80
N VAL A 117 -1.34 -3.45 -0.11
CA VAL A 117 -1.44 -3.43 1.37
C VAL A 117 -2.66 -4.21 1.84
N HIS A 118 -3.83 -4.00 1.23
CA HIS A 118 -5.03 -4.77 1.55
C HIS A 118 -4.89 -6.26 1.27
N LEU A 119 -4.22 -6.66 0.17
CA LEU A 119 -3.91 -8.07 -0.12
C LEU A 119 -3.08 -8.70 1.01
N LEU A 120 -1.99 -8.04 1.42
CA LEU A 120 -1.13 -8.51 2.50
C LEU A 120 -1.91 -8.71 3.81
N LEU A 121 -2.67 -7.70 4.23
CA LEU A 121 -3.44 -7.74 5.47
C LEU A 121 -4.55 -8.80 5.41
N SER A 122 -5.25 -8.94 4.28
CA SER A 122 -6.30 -9.94 4.06
C SER A 122 -5.80 -11.38 4.03
N GLN A 123 -4.49 -11.56 3.91
CA GLN A 123 -3.79 -12.85 3.99
C GLN A 123 -3.09 -13.05 5.35
N GLY A 124 -3.43 -12.25 6.36
CA GLY A 124 -2.93 -12.37 7.71
C GLY A 124 -1.51 -11.82 7.93
N PHE A 125 -0.96 -11.03 6.99
CA PHE A 125 0.34 -10.40 7.22
C PHE A 125 0.26 -9.39 8.37
N ARG A 126 1.22 -9.45 9.30
CA ARG A 126 1.27 -8.60 10.49
C ARG A 126 2.25 -7.44 10.31
N ALA A 127 1.76 -6.24 10.62
CA ALA A 127 2.52 -5.00 10.67
C ALA A 127 2.10 -4.21 11.92
N GLU A 128 2.91 -3.27 12.35
CA GLU A 128 2.61 -2.39 13.50
C GLU A 128 1.57 -1.32 13.13
N GLY A 129 1.42 -1.05 11.84
CA GLY A 129 0.39 -0.18 11.27
C GLY A 129 0.51 -0.09 9.76
N ALA A 130 -0.52 0.44 9.11
CA ALA A 130 -0.57 0.55 7.65
C ALA A 130 -1.25 1.83 7.18
N LEU A 131 -0.81 2.35 6.02
CA LEU A 131 -1.39 3.48 5.31
C LEU A 131 -1.90 3.03 3.93
N ALA A 132 -3.13 3.36 3.62
CA ALA A 132 -3.73 3.16 2.30
C ALA A 132 -4.08 4.52 1.68
N PHE A 133 -3.20 5.03 0.82
CA PHE A 133 -3.40 6.29 0.11
C PHE A 133 -4.17 6.08 -1.19
N ILE A 134 -5.23 6.86 -1.44
CA ILE A 134 -5.96 6.96 -2.70
C ILE A 134 -6.29 5.60 -3.32
N GLY A 135 -6.69 4.63 -2.48
CA GLY A 135 -6.90 3.26 -2.89
C GLY A 135 -8.13 2.60 -2.25
N SER A 136 -8.30 1.32 -2.52
CA SER A 136 -9.46 0.53 -2.04
C SER A 136 -9.06 -0.92 -1.83
N GLY A 137 -9.69 -1.60 -0.87
CA GLY A 137 -9.59 -3.05 -0.66
C GLY A 137 -10.54 -3.87 -1.55
N PHE A 138 -11.21 -3.24 -2.51
CA PHE A 138 -12.00 -3.89 -3.56
C PHE A 138 -11.34 -3.75 -4.92
N PRO A 139 -11.37 -4.78 -5.78
CA PRO A 139 -10.87 -4.66 -7.15
C PRO A 139 -11.70 -3.66 -7.95
N MET A 140 -11.09 -3.00 -8.95
CA MET A 140 -11.82 -2.09 -9.84
C MET A 140 -12.98 -2.82 -10.52
N LYS A 141 -14.04 -2.07 -10.86
CA LYS A 141 -15.18 -2.65 -11.57
C LYS A 141 -14.70 -3.22 -12.92
N LEU A 142 -15.13 -4.44 -13.24
CA LEU A 142 -14.82 -5.03 -14.54
C LEU A 142 -15.58 -4.28 -15.63
N PRO A 143 -14.89 -3.70 -16.63
CA PRO A 143 -15.57 -3.05 -17.75
C PRO A 143 -16.40 -4.05 -18.56
N GLN A 144 -17.46 -3.57 -19.20
CA GLN A 144 -18.31 -4.42 -20.04
C GLN A 144 -17.48 -5.04 -21.17
N GLY A 145 -17.67 -6.33 -21.40
CA GLY A 145 -16.98 -7.08 -22.45
C GLY A 145 -15.56 -7.53 -22.11
N GLN A 146 -15.03 -7.18 -20.92
CA GLN A 146 -13.78 -7.77 -20.46
C GLN A 146 -14.02 -9.07 -19.70
N GLU A 147 -13.23 -10.08 -20.03
CA GLU A 147 -13.20 -11.37 -19.33
C GLU A 147 -11.93 -11.49 -18.50
N VAL A 148 -12.06 -12.03 -17.30
CA VAL A 148 -10.94 -12.44 -16.46
C VAL A 148 -10.84 -13.97 -16.55
N ARG A 149 -9.67 -14.49 -16.94
CA ARG A 149 -9.40 -15.93 -17.09
C ARG A 149 -8.48 -16.47 -15.99
N ASP A 150 -7.63 -15.62 -15.43
CA ASP A 150 -6.76 -15.99 -14.31
C ASP A 150 -7.61 -16.26 -13.06
N THR A 151 -7.55 -17.50 -12.56
CA THR A 151 -8.35 -17.97 -11.42
C THR A 151 -8.02 -17.22 -10.13
N ARG A 152 -6.77 -16.77 -9.95
CA ARG A 152 -6.36 -15.97 -8.79
C ARG A 152 -6.96 -14.58 -8.85
N VAL A 153 -7.03 -13.99 -10.05
CA VAL A 153 -7.70 -12.69 -10.26
C VAL A 153 -9.22 -12.84 -10.07
N LEU A 154 -9.83 -13.90 -10.58
CA LEU A 154 -11.25 -14.20 -10.35
C LEU A 154 -11.57 -14.30 -8.84
N ALA A 155 -10.70 -14.93 -8.06
CA ALA A 155 -10.85 -15.05 -6.62
C ALA A 155 -10.91 -13.66 -5.92
N LEU A 156 -10.24 -12.63 -6.44
CA LEU A 156 -10.32 -11.26 -5.91
C LEU A 156 -11.71 -10.63 -6.08
N TYR A 157 -12.44 -11.01 -7.13
CA TYR A 157 -13.80 -10.57 -7.37
C TYR A 157 -14.83 -11.33 -6.53
N GLN A 158 -14.59 -12.62 -6.31
CA GLN A 158 -15.45 -13.47 -5.48
C GLN A 158 -15.33 -13.11 -4.00
N THR A 159 -14.09 -12.90 -3.53
CA THR A 159 -13.80 -12.56 -2.14
C THR A 159 -12.74 -11.44 -2.09
N PRO A 160 -13.15 -10.18 -2.27
CA PRO A 160 -12.25 -9.04 -2.21
C PRO A 160 -11.48 -8.95 -0.89
N PRO A 161 -10.24 -8.42 -0.89
CA PRO A 161 -9.45 -8.24 0.33
C PRO A 161 -10.24 -7.63 1.50
N ALA A 162 -10.99 -6.55 1.27
CA ALA A 162 -11.77 -5.88 2.32
C ALA A 162 -12.90 -6.73 2.93
N GLN A 163 -13.34 -7.80 2.28
CA GLN A 163 -14.32 -8.74 2.82
C GLN A 163 -13.70 -9.79 3.76
N ARG A 164 -12.37 -9.83 3.86
CA ARG A 164 -11.63 -10.71 4.77
C ARG A 164 -11.17 -9.94 6.02
N GLY A 165 -12.01 -9.07 6.55
CA GLY A 165 -11.66 -8.14 7.64
C GLY A 165 -11.07 -8.80 8.88
N GLU A 166 -11.52 -10.01 9.25
CA GLU A 166 -10.96 -10.79 10.37
C GLU A 166 -9.46 -11.09 10.19
N ALA A 167 -9.03 -11.39 8.95
CA ALA A 167 -7.64 -11.70 8.65
C ALA A 167 -6.69 -10.51 8.86
N TYR A 168 -7.20 -9.28 8.82
CA TYR A 168 -6.40 -8.08 9.12
C TYR A 168 -5.91 -8.06 10.58
N GLY A 169 -6.59 -8.79 11.48
CA GLY A 169 -6.19 -8.98 12.87
C GLY A 169 -6.06 -7.69 13.66
N GLY A 170 -6.83 -6.67 13.29
CA GLY A 170 -6.82 -5.38 13.95
C GLY A 170 -5.51 -4.59 13.77
N VAL A 171 -4.71 -4.87 12.73
CA VAL A 171 -3.56 -4.02 12.36
C VAL A 171 -4.04 -2.58 12.17
N PRO A 172 -3.49 -1.58 12.91
CA PRO A 172 -3.89 -0.20 12.75
C PRO A 172 -3.82 0.25 11.30
N LEU A 173 -4.90 0.78 10.76
CA LEU A 173 -5.02 1.13 9.34
C LEU A 173 -5.63 2.52 9.18
N LEU A 174 -4.90 3.40 8.48
CA LEU A 174 -5.42 4.70 8.06
C LEU A 174 -5.60 4.74 6.54
N HIS A 175 -6.83 5.05 6.12
CA HIS A 175 -7.13 5.43 4.74
C HIS A 175 -7.01 6.93 4.55
N LEU A 176 -6.39 7.35 3.44
CA LEU A 176 -6.27 8.77 3.07
C LEU A 176 -6.73 8.94 1.62
N HIS A 177 -7.71 9.80 1.39
CA HIS A 177 -8.37 9.91 0.09
C HIS A 177 -8.78 11.33 -0.24
N GLY A 178 -8.95 11.63 -1.55
CA GLY A 178 -9.42 12.91 -2.04
C GLY A 178 -10.86 12.86 -2.53
N THR A 179 -11.63 13.94 -2.32
CA THR A 179 -13.05 14.01 -2.77
C THR A 179 -13.20 14.07 -4.28
N LYS A 180 -12.16 14.51 -5.01
CA LYS A 180 -12.17 14.63 -6.49
C LYS A 180 -11.33 13.54 -7.19
N ASP A 181 -11.10 12.41 -6.53
CA ASP A 181 -10.43 11.27 -7.15
C ASP A 181 -11.36 10.60 -8.17
N LEU A 182 -11.04 10.76 -9.46
CA LEU A 182 -11.79 10.17 -10.57
C LEU A 182 -11.26 8.79 -11.00
N ILE A 183 -10.09 8.39 -10.52
CA ILE A 183 -9.47 7.09 -10.85
C ILE A 183 -9.95 6.02 -9.87
N VAL A 184 -9.86 6.31 -8.57
CA VAL A 184 -10.44 5.51 -7.51
C VAL A 184 -11.45 6.39 -6.76
N PRO A 185 -12.74 6.42 -7.15
CA PRO A 185 -13.72 7.28 -6.50
C PRO A 185 -13.78 7.08 -4.99
N LEU A 186 -14.00 8.17 -4.24
CA LEU A 186 -14.07 8.17 -2.76
C LEU A 186 -15.00 7.07 -2.22
N SER A 187 -16.13 6.82 -2.90
CA SER A 187 -17.09 5.77 -2.52
C SER A 187 -16.49 4.36 -2.45
N ARG A 188 -15.37 4.11 -3.12
CA ARG A 188 -14.67 2.82 -3.03
C ARG A 188 -13.87 2.71 -1.73
N MET A 189 -13.26 3.80 -1.29
CA MET A 189 -12.63 3.87 0.04
C MET A 189 -13.70 3.71 1.13
N GLU A 190 -14.81 4.45 1.03
CA GLU A 190 -15.93 4.36 1.98
C GLU A 190 -16.49 2.92 2.06
N LYS A 191 -16.67 2.25 0.90
CA LYS A 191 -17.05 0.84 0.85
C LYS A 191 -16.04 -0.07 1.57
N THR A 192 -14.74 0.22 1.40
CA THR A 192 -13.66 -0.54 2.06
C THR A 192 -13.73 -0.36 3.57
N VAL A 193 -13.79 0.87 4.04
CA VAL A 193 -13.92 1.19 5.48
C VAL A 193 -15.19 0.56 6.07
N GLY A 194 -16.34 0.66 5.38
CA GLY A 194 -17.59 0.04 5.81
C GLY A 194 -17.50 -1.48 5.97
N ALA A 195 -16.80 -2.16 5.04
CA ALA A 195 -16.62 -3.61 5.11
C ALA A 195 -15.65 -4.03 6.24
N LEU A 196 -14.63 -3.23 6.52
CA LEU A 196 -13.63 -3.53 7.55
C LEU A 196 -14.10 -3.19 8.97
N ARG A 197 -14.92 -2.15 9.13
CA ARG A 197 -15.34 -1.62 10.43
C ARG A 197 -15.83 -2.67 11.45
N PRO A 198 -16.67 -3.67 11.07
CA PRO A 198 -17.14 -4.68 12.02
C PRO A 198 -16.04 -5.57 12.62
N HIS A 199 -14.86 -5.62 11.97
CA HIS A 199 -13.74 -6.48 12.33
C HIS A 199 -12.61 -5.73 13.06
N TYR A 200 -12.78 -4.42 13.29
CA TYR A 200 -11.73 -3.59 13.88
C TYR A 200 -12.07 -3.13 15.29
N PRO A 201 -11.14 -3.27 16.23
CA PRO A 201 -11.25 -2.61 17.53
C PRO A 201 -11.35 -1.09 17.34
N GLU A 202 -12.01 -0.43 18.28
CA GLU A 202 -12.13 1.03 18.30
C GLU A 202 -10.75 1.70 18.23
N GLY A 203 -10.65 2.79 17.45
CA GLY A 203 -9.42 3.58 17.27
C GLY A 203 -8.39 2.96 16.33
N ARG A 204 -8.53 1.69 15.87
CA ARG A 204 -7.53 1.06 14.99
C ARG A 204 -7.82 1.18 13.50
N LEU A 205 -9.03 1.53 13.10
CA LEU A 205 -9.40 1.85 11.72
C LEU A 205 -9.79 3.32 11.65
N ALA A 206 -9.03 4.09 10.90
CA ALA A 206 -9.26 5.51 10.69
C ALA A 206 -9.28 5.86 9.19
N TRP A 207 -9.84 7.01 8.88
CA TRP A 207 -9.78 7.56 7.53
C TRP A 207 -9.71 9.08 7.57
N PHE A 208 -9.06 9.64 6.58
CA PHE A 208 -8.94 11.07 6.34
C PHE A 208 -9.34 11.38 4.90
N VAL A 209 -10.21 12.35 4.70
CA VAL A 209 -10.69 12.79 3.39
C VAL A 209 -10.30 14.24 3.18
N GLU A 210 -9.53 14.50 2.12
CA GLU A 210 -9.10 15.84 1.75
C GLU A 210 -10.01 16.40 0.66
N GLU A 211 -10.67 17.52 0.99
CA GLU A 211 -11.57 18.21 0.05
C GLU A 211 -10.80 18.77 -1.14
N GLY A 212 -11.32 18.53 -2.34
CA GLY A 212 -10.75 19.01 -3.60
C GLY A 212 -9.55 18.23 -4.12
N ALA A 213 -8.96 17.32 -3.34
CA ALA A 213 -7.84 16.50 -3.79
C ALA A 213 -8.29 15.44 -4.82
N GLY A 214 -7.48 15.27 -5.88
CA GLY A 214 -7.65 14.24 -6.92
C GLY A 214 -6.90 12.95 -6.60
N HIS A 215 -6.55 12.20 -7.66
CA HIS A 215 -5.79 10.94 -7.54
C HIS A 215 -4.28 11.21 -7.30
N THR A 216 -3.95 11.77 -6.15
CA THR A 216 -2.56 12.07 -5.75
C THR A 216 -2.39 12.00 -4.24
N ILE A 217 -1.21 11.65 -3.79
CA ILE A 217 -0.83 11.76 -2.37
C ILE A 217 -0.39 13.21 -2.13
N THR A 218 -1.21 13.97 -1.43
CA THR A 218 -0.90 15.36 -1.11
C THR A 218 0.07 15.49 0.06
N PRO A 219 0.75 16.64 0.22
CA PRO A 219 1.55 16.89 1.41
C PRO A 219 0.76 16.82 2.73
N LEU A 220 -0.55 17.13 2.70
CA LEU A 220 -1.39 17.00 3.88
C LEU A 220 -1.65 15.52 4.21
N MET A 221 -2.03 14.71 3.23
CA MET A 221 -2.18 13.27 3.41
C MET A 221 -0.89 12.62 3.94
N ALA A 222 0.27 13.01 3.39
CA ALA A 222 1.56 12.50 3.85
C ALA A 222 1.81 12.84 5.34
N ARG A 223 1.54 14.08 5.77
CA ARG A 223 1.66 14.48 7.18
C ARG A 223 0.70 13.75 8.09
N MET A 224 -0.57 13.58 7.69
CA MET A 224 -1.57 12.82 8.45
C MET A 224 -1.16 11.36 8.61
N GLY A 225 -0.65 10.74 7.54
CA GLY A 225 -0.12 9.38 7.58
C GLY A 225 1.06 9.25 8.54
N LEU A 226 2.00 10.19 8.50
CA LEU A 226 3.15 10.21 9.41
C LEU A 226 2.72 10.29 10.87
N ALA A 227 1.85 11.24 11.20
CA ALA A 227 1.33 11.41 12.57
C ALA A 227 0.62 10.14 13.07
N PHE A 228 -0.16 9.47 12.21
CA PHE A 228 -0.81 8.21 12.54
C PHE A 228 0.22 7.11 12.88
N LEU A 229 1.26 6.93 12.06
CA LEU A 229 2.28 5.90 12.31
C LEU A 229 3.10 6.19 13.58
N GLU A 230 3.42 7.47 13.86
CA GLU A 230 4.13 7.86 15.09
C GLU A 230 3.31 7.49 16.33
N GLY A 231 2.00 7.62 16.31
CA GLY A 231 1.11 7.22 17.41
C GLY A 231 1.16 5.71 17.71
N TRP A 232 1.46 4.89 16.70
CA TRP A 232 1.60 3.44 16.86
C TRP A 232 3.05 2.98 17.09
N LEU A 233 4.02 3.81 16.76
CA LEU A 233 5.42 3.53 17.06
C LEU A 233 5.73 3.73 18.55
N ASP A 234 5.07 4.69 19.19
CA ASP A 234 5.23 5.02 20.61
C ASP A 234 3.89 4.93 21.35
N PRO A 235 3.31 3.75 21.56
CA PRO A 235 1.95 3.59 22.13
C PRO A 235 1.79 4.07 23.58
N GLY A 236 2.80 4.73 24.15
CA GLY A 236 2.79 5.33 25.48
C GLY A 236 2.97 6.85 25.49
N ARG A 237 3.03 7.51 24.32
CA ARG A 237 3.04 8.98 24.29
C ARG A 237 1.60 9.49 24.28
N PRO A 238 1.25 10.42 25.20
CA PRO A 238 -0.06 11.07 25.23
C PRO A 238 -0.32 11.92 23.99
#